data_ae28c7b2a1b80342ef212969dd163e5e
#
_entry.id   ae28c7b2a1b80342ef212969dd163e5e
#
_cell.length_a   1.000
_cell.length_b   1.000
_cell.length_c   1.000
_cell.angle_alpha   90.00
_cell.angle_beta   90.00
_cell.angle_gamma   90.00
#
_symmetry.space_group_name_H-M   'P 1'
#
loop_
_entity.id
_entity.type
_entity.pdbx_description
1 polymer ?
#
loop_
_entity_poly.entity_id
_entity_poly.type
_entity_poly.pdbx_seq_one_letter_code
_entity_poly.pdbx_strand_id
1 'polypeptide(L)'
;MLKFLVFIIIIASSKFSFAKPINVDVLVEDGYFPIIINAEKEQGLAPEFVKILNDSQSEYKFTLNSLPVKRLKKWVEWGEFDMLFLMAMQWVPEVARSALQETSFYVIAKNEFYTLAQNAQKQSYFDDLHALTKAGVLGYSYRFADFKTDAQYLSDEHQVSLTIDEFNVVKMLLLKRADVGVLNNIAYQYFKKNNIFNMNLLYKSNTPDAIYDTHFLVNPARSKITVKQMDKLLNSPEIKPKITALLSSYGVTSSFTENK
;
A
#
# COMPACT_ATOMS: atom_id res chain seq x y z
N MET A 1 46.70 -66.17 3.94
CA MET A 1 46.11 -65.30 4.99
C MET A 1 45.75 -63.98 4.37
N LEU A 2 44.47 -63.81 4.07
CA LEU A 2 43.91 -62.61 3.40
C LEU A 2 43.28 -61.69 4.47
N LYS A 3 43.88 -60.52 4.70
CA LYS A 3 43.36 -59.52 5.66
C LYS A 3 42.24 -58.70 4.97
N PHE A 4 41.01 -58.88 5.39
CA PHE A 4 39.89 -58.04 5.02
C PHE A 4 39.95 -56.72 5.81
N LEU A 5 40.16 -55.60 5.10
CA LEU A 5 40.08 -54.25 5.66
C LEU A 5 38.64 -53.79 5.55
N VAL A 6 37.92 -53.73 6.64
CA VAL A 6 36.54 -53.17 6.69
C VAL A 6 36.65 -51.66 6.83
N PHE A 7 36.26 -50.93 5.77
CA PHE A 7 36.18 -49.47 5.75
C PHE A 7 34.77 -49.08 6.27
N ILE A 8 34.69 -48.62 7.53
CA ILE A 8 33.44 -48.07 8.08
C ILE A 8 33.29 -46.63 7.59
N ILE A 9 32.39 -46.39 6.61
CA ILE A 9 32.00 -45.04 6.18
C ILE A 9 30.99 -44.52 7.23
N ILE A 10 31.43 -43.64 8.11
CA ILE A 10 30.53 -42.88 8.99
C ILE A 10 29.91 -41.78 8.18
N ILE A 11 28.67 -42.00 7.70
CA ILE A 11 27.83 -40.94 7.11
C ILE A 11 27.38 -40.06 8.27
N ALA A 12 28.06 -38.93 8.46
CA ALA A 12 27.64 -37.89 9.36
C ALA A 12 26.34 -37.29 8.80
N SER A 13 25.17 -37.78 9.27
CA SER A 13 23.88 -37.18 9.01
C SER A 13 23.85 -35.85 9.72
N SER A 14 24.31 -34.78 9.05
CA SER A 14 24.04 -33.41 9.49
C SER A 14 22.55 -33.21 9.47
N LYS A 15 21.92 -33.28 10.63
CA LYS A 15 20.53 -32.82 10.81
C LYS A 15 20.54 -31.33 10.50
N PHE A 16 20.12 -30.96 9.29
CA PHE A 16 19.74 -29.59 8.99
C PHE A 16 18.53 -29.26 9.88
N SER A 17 18.80 -28.71 11.06
CA SER A 17 17.77 -28.12 11.88
C SER A 17 17.30 -26.86 11.16
N PHE A 18 16.21 -26.94 10.42
CA PHE A 18 15.53 -25.74 9.93
C PHE A 18 15.02 -24.99 11.15
N ALA A 19 15.64 -23.87 11.47
CA ALA A 19 15.12 -22.97 12.48
C ALA A 19 13.71 -22.57 12.07
N LYS A 20 12.78 -22.56 13.05
CA LYS A 20 11.41 -22.13 12.80
C LYS A 20 11.45 -20.66 12.29
N PRO A 21 10.75 -20.32 11.19
CA PRO A 21 10.77 -18.96 10.68
C PRO A 21 10.26 -17.96 11.73
N ILE A 22 10.82 -16.77 11.70
CA ILE A 22 10.43 -15.66 12.56
C ILE A 22 9.13 -15.07 12.00
N ASN A 23 8.05 -15.11 12.79
CA ASN A 23 6.78 -14.51 12.39
C ASN A 23 6.88 -12.98 12.43
N VAL A 24 6.35 -12.33 11.39
CA VAL A 24 6.25 -10.87 11.24
C VAL A 24 4.82 -10.52 10.87
N ASP A 25 4.12 -9.82 11.76
CA ASP A 25 2.75 -9.37 11.55
C ASP A 25 2.73 -8.05 10.77
N VAL A 26 2.15 -8.08 9.57
CA VAL A 26 2.05 -6.94 8.66
C VAL A 26 0.61 -6.44 8.65
N LEU A 27 0.38 -5.22 9.10
CA LEU A 27 -0.94 -4.59 9.02
C LEU A 27 -1.12 -3.84 7.71
N VAL A 28 -2.31 -3.92 7.16
CA VAL A 28 -2.74 -3.17 5.97
C VAL A 28 -4.18 -2.68 6.15
N GLU A 29 -4.52 -1.58 5.52
CA GLU A 29 -5.89 -1.07 5.50
C GLU A 29 -6.77 -1.92 4.58
N ASP A 30 -7.89 -2.41 5.14
CA ASP A 30 -8.96 -3.04 4.38
C ASP A 30 -9.76 -1.97 3.61
N GLY A 31 -10.04 -2.23 2.33
CA GLY A 31 -10.72 -1.27 1.45
C GLY A 31 -9.78 -0.29 0.74
N TYR A 32 -8.47 -0.33 1.00
CA TYR A 32 -7.50 0.44 0.21
C TYR A 32 -7.25 -0.26 -1.13
N PHE A 33 -8.09 0.08 -2.09
CA PHE A 33 -8.03 -0.49 -3.44
C PHE A 33 -6.89 0.14 -4.28
N PRO A 34 -6.10 -0.62 -5.05
CA PRO A 34 -6.07 -2.08 -5.21
C PRO A 34 -5.05 -2.78 -4.30
N ILE A 35 -4.63 -2.12 -3.21
CA ILE A 35 -3.72 -2.72 -2.23
C ILE A 35 -4.37 -3.98 -1.64
N ILE A 36 -5.64 -3.89 -1.28
CA ILE A 36 -6.52 -5.02 -0.99
C ILE A 36 -7.70 -4.97 -1.96
N ILE A 37 -7.88 -6.00 -2.78
CA ILE A 37 -9.03 -6.15 -3.68
C ILE A 37 -10.09 -7.05 -3.04
N ASN A 38 -9.64 -8.16 -2.47
CA ASN A 38 -10.47 -9.10 -1.74
C ASN A 38 -9.61 -9.79 -0.69
N ALA A 39 -9.85 -9.47 0.58
CA ALA A 39 -9.07 -9.99 1.70
C ALA A 39 -9.27 -11.52 1.88
N GLU A 40 -10.51 -12.03 1.70
CA GLU A 40 -10.81 -13.45 1.86
C GLU A 40 -10.14 -14.33 0.79
N LYS A 41 -9.97 -13.79 -0.42
CA LYS A 41 -9.32 -14.48 -1.54
C LYS A 41 -7.83 -14.15 -1.67
N GLU A 42 -7.28 -13.40 -0.74
CA GLU A 42 -5.88 -12.93 -0.76
C GLU A 42 -5.51 -12.25 -2.09
N GLN A 43 -6.41 -11.42 -2.63
CA GLN A 43 -6.24 -10.70 -3.89
C GLN A 43 -5.90 -9.23 -3.63
N GLY A 44 -4.91 -8.72 -4.35
CA GLY A 44 -4.45 -7.34 -4.28
C GLY A 44 -2.93 -7.25 -4.19
N LEU A 45 -2.42 -6.04 -4.29
CA LEU A 45 -0.98 -5.81 -4.27
C LEU A 45 -0.32 -6.32 -2.97
N ALA A 46 -0.94 -6.10 -1.81
CA ALA A 46 -0.36 -6.49 -0.54
C ALA A 46 -0.30 -8.02 -0.34
N PRO A 47 -1.36 -8.81 -0.59
CA PRO A 47 -1.28 -10.27 -0.52
C PRO A 47 -0.24 -10.87 -1.48
N GLU A 48 -0.20 -10.39 -2.74
CA GLU A 48 0.76 -10.88 -3.73
C GLU A 48 2.20 -10.51 -3.36
N PHE A 49 2.41 -9.30 -2.81
CA PHE A 49 3.71 -8.85 -2.32
C PHE A 49 4.20 -9.75 -1.16
N VAL A 50 3.34 -9.97 -0.16
CA VAL A 50 3.66 -10.83 0.98
C VAL A 50 3.92 -12.27 0.54
N LYS A 51 3.18 -12.77 -0.45
CA LYS A 51 3.45 -14.08 -1.05
C LYS A 51 4.85 -14.14 -1.66
N ILE A 52 5.28 -13.13 -2.42
CA ILE A 52 6.64 -13.06 -2.98
C ILE A 52 7.69 -13.11 -1.86
N LEU A 53 7.50 -12.34 -0.77
CA LEU A 53 8.42 -12.36 0.38
C LEU A 53 8.52 -13.76 0.98
N ASN A 54 7.39 -14.41 1.22
CA ASN A 54 7.35 -15.75 1.84
C ASN A 54 7.91 -16.85 0.93
N ASP A 55 7.67 -16.77 -0.38
CA ASP A 55 8.13 -17.80 -1.33
C ASP A 55 9.62 -17.66 -1.67
N SER A 56 10.23 -16.51 -1.43
CA SER A 56 11.60 -16.23 -1.84
C SER A 56 12.65 -16.39 -0.73
N GLN A 57 12.22 -16.68 0.50
CA GLN A 57 13.14 -16.91 1.63
C GLN A 57 12.43 -17.73 2.73
N SER A 58 13.19 -18.23 3.73
CA SER A 58 12.68 -19.09 4.81
C SER A 58 12.99 -18.57 6.22
N GLU A 59 13.67 -17.42 6.33
CA GLU A 59 14.06 -16.84 7.62
C GLU A 59 12.86 -16.18 8.32
N TYR A 60 11.98 -15.53 7.53
CA TYR A 60 10.79 -14.84 8.03
C TYR A 60 9.51 -15.44 7.46
N LYS A 61 8.45 -15.40 8.26
CA LYS A 61 7.08 -15.70 7.83
C LYS A 61 6.23 -14.45 8.01
N PHE A 62 5.96 -13.75 6.92
CA PHE A 62 5.10 -12.57 6.92
C PHE A 62 3.63 -13.00 6.91
N THR A 63 2.84 -12.45 7.82
CA THR A 63 1.40 -12.66 7.91
C THR A 63 0.69 -11.34 7.72
N LEU A 64 -0.14 -11.24 6.68
CA LEU A 64 -0.90 -10.03 6.38
C LEU A 64 -2.21 -10.01 7.17
N ASN A 65 -2.44 -8.93 7.90
CA ASN A 65 -3.67 -8.68 8.66
C ASN A 65 -4.33 -7.41 8.12
N SER A 66 -5.45 -7.55 7.41
CA SER A 66 -6.20 -6.40 6.92
C SER A 66 -7.22 -5.93 7.96
N LEU A 67 -7.30 -4.61 8.18
CA LEU A 67 -8.18 -3.99 9.17
C LEU A 67 -8.87 -2.76 8.57
N PRO A 68 -10.16 -2.55 8.88
CA PRO A 68 -10.83 -1.28 8.57
C PRO A 68 -10.05 -0.10 9.16
N VAL A 69 -10.00 1.03 8.43
CA VAL A 69 -9.15 2.18 8.75
C VAL A 69 -9.24 2.66 10.21
N LYS A 70 -10.44 2.70 10.79
CA LYS A 70 -10.62 3.12 12.20
C LYS A 70 -10.00 2.13 13.19
N ARG A 71 -10.05 0.82 12.87
CA ARG A 71 -9.43 -0.21 13.70
C ARG A 71 -7.92 -0.21 13.53
N LEU A 72 -7.44 -0.07 12.29
CA LEU A 72 -6.02 0.07 11.97
C LEU A 72 -5.39 1.20 12.79
N LYS A 73 -5.98 2.41 12.79
CA LYS A 73 -5.49 3.54 13.56
C LYS A 73 -5.34 3.23 15.06
N LYS A 74 -6.34 2.57 15.67
CA LYS A 74 -6.26 2.16 17.07
C LYS A 74 -5.16 1.14 17.35
N TRP A 75 -4.98 0.14 16.47
CA TRP A 75 -3.91 -0.84 16.61
C TRP A 75 -2.54 -0.19 16.50
N VAL A 76 -2.40 0.79 15.62
CA VAL A 76 -1.17 1.59 15.48
C VAL A 76 -0.90 2.40 16.74
N GLU A 77 -1.90 3.04 17.32
CA GLU A 77 -1.78 3.76 18.61
C GLU A 77 -1.38 2.84 19.77
N TRP A 78 -1.85 1.60 19.78
CA TRP A 78 -1.51 0.61 20.82
C TRP A 78 -0.15 -0.07 20.56
N GLY A 79 0.43 0.09 19.38
CA GLY A 79 1.69 -0.56 19.00
C GLY A 79 1.56 -2.08 18.79
N GLU A 80 0.38 -2.60 18.55
CA GLU A 80 0.05 -4.03 18.47
C GLU A 80 0.32 -4.61 17.05
N PHE A 81 1.50 -4.32 16.47
CA PHE A 81 1.92 -4.79 15.14
C PHE A 81 3.42 -4.77 15.00
N ASP A 82 3.95 -5.56 14.07
CA ASP A 82 5.38 -5.55 13.74
C ASP A 82 5.69 -4.55 12.63
N MET A 83 4.83 -4.43 11.60
CA MET A 83 5.05 -3.58 10.44
C MET A 83 3.73 -3.14 9.79
N LEU A 84 3.71 -1.94 9.18
CA LEU A 84 2.65 -1.47 8.31
C LEU A 84 3.07 -1.61 6.85
N PHE A 85 2.14 -2.03 5.98
CA PHE A 85 2.36 -2.19 4.56
C PHE A 85 2.17 -0.89 3.82
N LEU A 86 3.20 -0.38 3.15
CA LEU A 86 3.18 0.80 2.26
C LEU A 86 2.31 1.95 2.79
N MET A 87 2.68 2.46 3.95
CA MET A 87 1.99 3.54 4.66
C MET A 87 2.81 4.82 4.60
N ALA A 88 2.19 5.96 4.35
CA ALA A 88 2.83 7.26 4.53
C ALA A 88 2.84 7.64 6.01
N MET A 89 3.95 8.19 6.51
CA MET A 89 4.08 8.60 7.91
C MET A 89 3.01 9.62 8.31
N GLN A 90 2.58 10.47 7.37
CA GLN A 90 1.52 11.46 7.60
C GLN A 90 0.14 10.83 7.89
N TRP A 91 -0.11 9.60 7.45
CA TRP A 91 -1.36 8.88 7.70
C TRP A 91 -1.41 8.18 9.06
N VAL A 92 -0.23 8.00 9.67
CA VAL A 92 -0.08 7.43 11.01
C VAL A 92 -0.57 8.43 12.06
N PRO A 93 -1.32 8.00 13.10
CA PRO A 93 -1.64 8.83 14.24
C PRO A 93 -0.39 9.49 14.83
N GLU A 94 -0.45 10.79 15.15
CA GLU A 94 0.71 11.58 15.56
C GLU A 94 1.45 10.96 16.75
N VAL A 95 0.70 10.45 17.71
CA VAL A 95 1.23 9.82 18.93
C VAL A 95 2.12 8.60 18.66
N ALA A 96 1.95 7.93 17.49
CA ALA A 96 2.69 6.73 17.14
C ALA A 96 3.89 6.99 16.20
N ARG A 97 3.95 8.16 15.54
CA ARG A 97 4.94 8.44 14.48
C ARG A 97 6.37 8.30 14.94
N SER A 98 6.70 8.85 16.12
CA SER A 98 8.07 8.85 16.65
C SER A 98 8.60 7.46 17.01
N ALA A 99 7.71 6.48 17.16
CA ALA A 99 8.06 5.10 17.49
C ALA A 99 8.35 4.24 16.24
N LEU A 100 8.03 4.72 15.03
CA LEU A 100 8.14 3.95 13.80
C LEU A 100 9.37 4.34 12.98
N GLN A 101 9.87 3.38 12.20
CA GLN A 101 11.00 3.56 11.30
C GLN A 101 10.60 3.17 9.87
N GLU A 102 10.98 4.02 8.91
CA GLU A 102 10.69 3.83 7.49
C GLU A 102 11.76 2.99 6.81
N THR A 103 11.37 2.07 5.93
CA THR A 103 12.31 1.41 5.00
C THR A 103 12.82 2.40 3.95
N SER A 104 13.98 2.09 3.33
CA SER A 104 14.49 2.86 2.20
C SER A 104 13.65 2.64 0.91
N PHE A 105 13.01 1.48 0.79
CA PHE A 105 12.06 1.21 -0.28
C PHE A 105 10.76 1.97 -0.08
N TYR A 106 10.27 2.61 -1.14
CA TYR A 106 8.98 3.30 -1.12
C TYR A 106 8.25 3.25 -2.46
N VAL A 107 6.95 3.52 -2.40
CA VAL A 107 6.07 3.70 -3.53
C VAL A 107 5.45 5.10 -3.45
N ILE A 108 5.43 5.81 -4.58
CA ILE A 108 4.81 7.13 -4.64
C ILE A 108 3.29 6.98 -4.82
N ALA A 109 2.55 7.37 -3.80
CA ALA A 109 1.10 7.52 -3.84
C ALA A 109 0.71 8.99 -4.06
N LYS A 110 -0.29 9.23 -4.91
CA LYS A 110 -0.81 10.58 -5.18
C LYS A 110 -2.33 10.57 -5.10
N ASN A 111 -2.88 11.51 -4.38
CA ASN A 111 -4.29 11.83 -4.52
C ASN A 111 -4.43 12.84 -5.65
N GLU A 112 -5.16 12.48 -6.70
CA GLU A 112 -5.29 13.26 -7.92
C GLU A 112 -6.76 13.59 -8.19
N PHE A 113 -7.02 14.80 -8.72
CA PHE A 113 -8.36 15.23 -9.10
C PHE A 113 -8.71 14.77 -10.51
N TYR A 114 -9.91 14.23 -10.64
CA TYR A 114 -10.48 13.79 -11.92
C TYR A 114 -11.88 14.34 -12.10
N THR A 115 -12.25 14.69 -13.32
CA THR A 115 -13.61 15.03 -13.73
C THR A 115 -13.97 14.30 -15.03
N LEU A 116 -15.22 14.36 -15.46
CA LEU A 116 -15.57 13.86 -16.80
C LEU A 116 -14.94 14.74 -17.88
N ALA A 117 -14.35 14.14 -18.89
CA ALA A 117 -13.70 14.85 -20.00
C ALA A 117 -14.66 15.81 -20.74
N GLN A 118 -15.96 15.54 -20.71
CA GLN A 118 -16.97 16.45 -21.26
C GLN A 118 -17.17 17.75 -20.44
N ASN A 119 -16.83 17.73 -19.13
CA ASN A 119 -17.00 18.88 -18.24
C ASN A 119 -15.79 19.84 -18.34
N ALA A 120 -14.60 19.30 -18.57
CA ALA A 120 -13.38 20.07 -18.54
C ALA A 120 -12.58 19.89 -19.83
N GLN A 121 -12.44 20.96 -20.60
CA GLN A 121 -11.55 21.01 -21.76
C GLN A 121 -10.20 21.66 -21.43
N LYS A 122 -10.07 22.28 -20.25
CA LYS A 122 -8.88 23.02 -19.81
C LYS A 122 -8.64 22.81 -18.31
N GLN A 123 -7.38 22.98 -17.90
CA GLN A 123 -6.95 22.86 -16.50
C GLN A 123 -7.64 23.86 -15.57
N SER A 124 -8.05 25.03 -16.09
CA SER A 124 -8.79 26.05 -15.34
C SER A 124 -10.12 25.56 -14.74
N TYR A 125 -10.63 24.41 -15.15
CA TYR A 125 -11.78 23.78 -14.50
C TYR A 125 -11.50 23.47 -13.01
N PHE A 126 -10.25 23.20 -12.66
CA PHE A 126 -9.84 22.83 -11.30
C PHE A 126 -9.37 24.04 -10.47
N ASP A 127 -9.42 25.27 -11.00
CA ASP A 127 -8.90 26.46 -10.30
C ASP A 127 -9.77 26.83 -9.09
N ASP A 128 -11.07 26.54 -9.15
CA ASP A 128 -12.00 26.76 -8.05
C ASP A 128 -12.66 25.46 -7.58
N LEU A 129 -11.87 24.62 -6.90
CA LEU A 129 -12.38 23.36 -6.34
C LEU A 129 -13.44 23.58 -5.26
N HIS A 130 -13.51 24.78 -4.67
CA HIS A 130 -14.47 25.05 -3.60
C HIS A 130 -15.91 25.11 -4.12
N ALA A 131 -16.10 25.58 -5.34
CA ALA A 131 -17.39 25.64 -5.99
C ALA A 131 -17.90 24.28 -6.52
N LEU A 132 -17.03 23.26 -6.58
CA LEU A 132 -17.34 21.96 -7.17
C LEU A 132 -17.71 20.92 -6.11
N THR A 133 -18.72 20.11 -6.42
CA THR A 133 -19.03 18.92 -5.62
C THR A 133 -17.98 17.84 -5.84
N LYS A 134 -17.55 17.20 -4.75
CA LYS A 134 -16.46 16.22 -4.78
C LYS A 134 -16.92 14.83 -4.35
N ALA A 135 -16.33 13.79 -4.91
CA ALA A 135 -16.42 12.43 -4.41
C ALA A 135 -15.06 12.01 -3.85
N GLY A 136 -15.06 11.37 -2.68
CA GLY A 136 -13.85 10.88 -2.02
C GLY A 136 -14.11 9.60 -1.22
N VAL A 137 -13.07 9.01 -0.63
CA VAL A 137 -13.16 7.79 0.16
C VAL A 137 -13.25 8.13 1.65
N LEU A 138 -14.16 7.45 2.35
CA LEU A 138 -14.37 7.62 3.79
C LEU A 138 -13.11 7.23 4.59
N GLY A 139 -12.69 8.14 5.47
CA GLY A 139 -11.51 7.95 6.31
C GLY A 139 -10.20 8.41 5.69
N TYR A 140 -10.20 8.78 4.39
CA TYR A 140 -9.04 9.40 3.76
C TYR A 140 -8.91 10.87 4.16
N SER A 141 -7.67 11.35 4.14
CA SER A 141 -7.34 12.75 4.38
C SER A 141 -6.99 13.44 3.07
N TYR A 142 -7.48 14.67 2.91
CA TYR A 142 -7.31 15.47 1.71
C TYR A 142 -6.65 16.80 2.07
N ARG A 143 -5.66 17.22 1.27
CA ARG A 143 -4.94 18.49 1.50
C ARG A 143 -5.88 19.69 1.35
N PHE A 144 -6.81 19.67 0.39
CA PHE A 144 -7.80 20.74 0.21
C PHE A 144 -8.73 20.92 1.43
N ALA A 145 -8.75 19.95 2.36
CA ALA A 145 -9.52 19.95 3.60
C ALA A 145 -8.61 19.89 4.85
N ASP A 146 -7.38 20.44 4.78
CA ASP A 146 -6.40 20.50 5.86
C ASP A 146 -6.10 19.12 6.49
N PHE A 147 -6.17 18.06 5.68
CA PHE A 147 -5.98 16.66 6.09
C PHE A 147 -6.94 16.16 7.17
N LYS A 148 -8.03 16.88 7.43
CA LYS A 148 -9.09 16.41 8.32
C LYS A 148 -9.84 15.24 7.69
N THR A 149 -10.25 14.27 8.52
CA THR A 149 -10.95 13.05 8.09
C THR A 149 -12.38 12.95 8.62
N ASP A 150 -12.85 13.99 9.30
CA ASP A 150 -14.22 14.04 9.82
C ASP A 150 -15.22 14.13 8.66
N ALA A 151 -16.16 13.18 8.63
CA ALA A 151 -17.08 13.03 7.52
C ALA A 151 -18.05 14.23 7.40
N GLN A 152 -18.51 14.78 8.54
CA GLN A 152 -19.42 15.91 8.56
C GLN A 152 -18.71 17.17 8.06
N TYR A 153 -17.48 17.42 8.55
CA TYR A 153 -16.65 18.52 8.07
C TYR A 153 -16.39 18.45 6.57
N LEU A 154 -16.03 17.28 6.04
CA LEU A 154 -15.79 17.08 4.61
C LEU A 154 -17.05 17.33 3.79
N SER A 155 -18.22 16.89 4.27
CA SER A 155 -19.50 17.12 3.60
C SER A 155 -19.90 18.58 3.62
N ASP A 156 -19.90 19.22 4.78
CA ASP A 156 -20.52 20.53 4.97
C ASP A 156 -19.63 21.68 4.46
N GLU A 157 -18.33 21.61 4.74
CA GLU A 157 -17.39 22.69 4.40
C GLU A 157 -16.76 22.50 3.01
N HIS A 158 -16.67 21.25 2.51
CA HIS A 158 -15.97 20.96 1.26
C HIS A 158 -16.82 20.26 0.21
N GLN A 159 -18.12 20.06 0.46
CA GLN A 159 -19.07 19.41 -0.45
C GLN A 159 -18.56 18.03 -0.94
N VAL A 160 -17.98 17.22 -0.02
CA VAL A 160 -17.47 15.90 -0.35
C VAL A 160 -18.52 14.83 -0.05
N SER A 161 -18.96 14.13 -1.08
CA SER A 161 -19.73 12.88 -0.94
C SER A 161 -18.75 11.72 -0.73
N LEU A 162 -18.78 11.09 0.45
CA LEU A 162 -17.86 10.02 0.82
C LEU A 162 -18.39 8.66 0.39
N THR A 163 -17.52 7.86 -0.22
CA THR A 163 -17.76 6.48 -0.66
C THR A 163 -16.91 5.50 0.14
N ILE A 164 -17.11 4.22 -0.06
CA ILE A 164 -16.35 3.17 0.65
C ILE A 164 -14.99 2.87 0.00
N ASP A 165 -14.81 3.19 -1.29
CA ASP A 165 -13.60 2.89 -2.06
C ASP A 165 -13.50 3.76 -3.33
N GLU A 166 -12.36 3.71 -4.02
CA GLU A 166 -12.12 4.44 -5.27
C GLU A 166 -12.97 3.96 -6.44
N PHE A 167 -13.40 2.69 -6.43
CA PHE A 167 -14.31 2.17 -7.46
C PHE A 167 -15.64 2.94 -7.46
N ASN A 168 -16.17 3.23 -6.27
CA ASN A 168 -17.38 4.00 -6.11
C ASN A 168 -17.17 5.50 -6.42
N VAL A 169 -15.97 6.06 -6.18
CA VAL A 169 -15.63 7.42 -6.63
C VAL A 169 -15.75 7.52 -8.15
N VAL A 170 -15.19 6.58 -8.90
CA VAL A 170 -15.32 6.56 -10.37
C VAL A 170 -16.77 6.44 -10.81
N LYS A 171 -17.58 5.59 -10.14
CA LYS A 171 -19.01 5.50 -10.42
C LYS A 171 -19.75 6.81 -10.18
N MET A 172 -19.41 7.53 -9.10
CA MET A 172 -20.02 8.85 -8.81
C MET A 172 -19.77 9.82 -9.97
N LEU A 173 -18.55 9.87 -10.51
CA LEU A 173 -18.21 10.69 -11.68
C LEU A 173 -18.99 10.26 -12.93
N LEU A 174 -18.96 8.96 -13.27
CA LEU A 174 -19.63 8.44 -14.48
C LEU A 174 -21.15 8.64 -14.42
N LEU A 175 -21.75 8.60 -13.23
CA LEU A 175 -23.17 8.85 -12.98
C LEU A 175 -23.50 10.35 -12.82
N LYS A 176 -22.51 11.25 -12.98
CA LYS A 176 -22.65 12.70 -12.83
C LYS A 176 -23.19 13.12 -11.45
N ARG A 177 -22.81 12.38 -10.40
CA ARG A 177 -23.21 12.64 -9.01
C ARG A 177 -22.16 13.46 -8.24
N ALA A 178 -21.03 13.73 -8.85
CA ALA A 178 -19.99 14.64 -8.39
C ALA A 178 -19.33 15.29 -9.61
N ASP A 179 -18.88 16.53 -9.44
CA ASP A 179 -18.14 17.27 -10.46
C ASP A 179 -16.69 16.79 -10.54
N VAL A 180 -16.10 16.49 -9.39
CA VAL A 180 -14.70 16.04 -9.25
C VAL A 180 -14.64 14.82 -8.36
N GLY A 181 -13.81 13.83 -8.75
CA GLY A 181 -13.43 12.70 -7.89
C GLY A 181 -11.97 12.82 -7.48
N VAL A 182 -11.67 12.47 -6.23
CA VAL A 182 -10.31 12.32 -5.75
C VAL A 182 -9.96 10.85 -5.77
N LEU A 183 -9.01 10.47 -6.62
CA LEU A 183 -8.57 9.09 -6.78
C LEU A 183 -7.09 8.97 -6.43
N ASN A 184 -6.73 7.87 -5.80
CA ASN A 184 -5.33 7.47 -5.69
C ASN A 184 -4.80 7.06 -7.07
N ASN A 185 -3.58 7.51 -7.43
CA ASN A 185 -2.96 7.20 -8.71
C ASN A 185 -2.81 5.68 -8.95
N ILE A 186 -2.59 4.89 -7.90
CA ILE A 186 -2.45 3.43 -7.99
C ILE A 186 -3.78 2.82 -8.43
N ALA A 187 -4.89 3.24 -7.82
CA ALA A 187 -6.23 2.80 -8.20
C ALA A 187 -6.57 3.20 -9.66
N TYR A 188 -6.28 4.44 -10.04
CA TYR A 188 -6.49 4.91 -11.41
C TYR A 188 -5.74 4.07 -12.44
N GLN A 189 -4.44 3.81 -12.21
CA GLN A 189 -3.63 3.01 -13.12
C GLN A 189 -4.12 1.56 -13.21
N TYR A 190 -4.52 0.99 -12.08
CA TYR A 190 -5.08 -0.36 -12.06
C TYR A 190 -6.40 -0.44 -12.84
N PHE A 191 -7.33 0.51 -12.66
CA PHE A 191 -8.58 0.56 -13.43
C PHE A 191 -8.33 0.69 -14.92
N LYS A 192 -7.40 1.57 -15.30
CA LYS A 192 -7.03 1.80 -16.70
C LYS A 192 -6.41 0.56 -17.34
N LYS A 193 -5.44 -0.07 -16.67
CA LYS A 193 -4.71 -1.24 -17.17
C LYS A 193 -5.59 -2.46 -17.33
N ASN A 194 -6.51 -2.67 -16.40
CA ASN A 194 -7.41 -3.82 -16.39
C ASN A 194 -8.75 -3.56 -17.09
N ASN A 195 -8.92 -2.40 -17.74
CA ASN A 195 -10.14 -2.00 -18.45
C ASN A 195 -11.42 -2.12 -17.59
N ILE A 196 -11.30 -1.85 -16.27
CA ILE A 196 -12.43 -1.94 -15.32
C ILE A 196 -13.46 -0.84 -15.62
N PHE A 197 -12.97 0.35 -15.98
CA PHE A 197 -13.75 1.47 -16.48
C PHE A 197 -13.10 2.04 -17.75
N ASN A 198 -13.89 2.72 -18.58
CA ASN A 198 -13.33 3.52 -19.66
C ASN A 198 -12.72 4.81 -19.07
N MET A 199 -11.48 4.71 -18.58
CA MET A 199 -10.77 5.82 -17.93
C MET A 199 -10.47 7.00 -18.89
N ASN A 200 -10.62 6.82 -20.22
CA ASN A 200 -10.51 7.92 -21.18
C ASN A 200 -11.68 8.91 -21.08
N LEU A 201 -12.76 8.53 -20.41
CA LEU A 201 -13.86 9.46 -20.11
C LEU A 201 -13.52 10.46 -18.99
N LEU A 202 -12.39 10.26 -18.31
CA LEU A 202 -11.93 11.12 -17.23
C LEU A 202 -10.82 12.06 -17.70
N TYR A 203 -10.90 13.31 -17.28
CA TYR A 203 -9.88 14.34 -17.46
C TYR A 203 -9.24 14.62 -16.11
N LYS A 204 -7.89 14.58 -16.09
CA LYS A 204 -7.10 14.69 -14.87
C LYS A 204 -6.55 16.11 -14.69
N SER A 205 -6.57 16.61 -13.45
CA SER A 205 -5.82 17.81 -13.06
C SER A 205 -4.31 17.58 -13.17
N ASN A 206 -3.57 18.60 -13.62
CA ASN A 206 -2.11 18.60 -13.60
C ASN A 206 -1.53 18.72 -12.19
N THR A 207 -2.30 19.32 -11.28
CA THR A 207 -1.92 19.49 -9.88
C THR A 207 -2.61 18.44 -9.03
N PRO A 208 -1.87 17.53 -8.38
CA PRO A 208 -2.46 16.58 -7.44
C PRO A 208 -2.88 17.29 -6.14
N ASP A 209 -3.85 16.72 -5.44
CA ASP A 209 -4.18 17.17 -4.08
C ASP A 209 -2.98 16.97 -3.14
N ALA A 210 -2.42 15.76 -3.14
CA ALA A 210 -1.25 15.46 -2.30
C ALA A 210 -0.37 14.37 -2.94
N ILE A 211 0.90 14.35 -2.55
CA ILE A 211 1.89 13.34 -2.94
C ILE A 211 2.49 12.77 -1.65
N TYR A 212 2.63 11.45 -1.60
CA TYR A 212 3.14 10.72 -0.45
C TYR A 212 4.17 9.69 -0.88
N ASP A 213 5.26 9.59 -0.11
CA ASP A 213 6.13 8.43 -0.13
C ASP A 213 5.57 7.42 0.87
N THR A 214 5.19 6.23 0.38
CA THR A 214 4.64 5.17 1.23
C THR A 214 5.69 4.09 1.41
N HIS A 215 6.02 3.81 2.67
CA HIS A 215 7.08 2.89 3.09
C HIS A 215 6.50 1.68 3.84
N PHE A 216 7.28 0.64 4.01
CA PHE A 216 7.04 -0.23 5.14
C PHE A 216 7.46 0.52 6.40
N LEU A 217 6.54 0.64 7.36
CA LEU A 217 6.82 1.26 8.66
C LEU A 217 7.01 0.17 9.69
N VAL A 218 8.22 0.02 10.19
CA VAL A 218 8.59 -1.00 11.18
C VAL A 218 8.40 -0.44 12.58
N ASN A 219 7.79 -1.23 13.48
CA ASN A 219 7.71 -0.94 14.90
C ASN A 219 8.87 -1.62 15.64
N PRO A 220 9.99 -0.94 15.94
CA PRO A 220 11.18 -1.56 16.52
C PRO A 220 10.97 -2.07 17.95
N ALA A 221 9.93 -1.60 18.65
CA ALA A 221 9.61 -2.07 20.00
C ALA A 221 9.03 -3.49 20.01
N ARG A 222 8.48 -3.96 18.88
CA ARG A 222 7.81 -5.26 18.76
C ARG A 222 8.40 -6.15 17.68
N SER A 223 8.71 -5.57 16.52
CA SER A 223 9.16 -6.30 15.34
C SER A 223 10.49 -7.01 15.57
N LYS A 224 10.54 -8.26 15.14
CA LYS A 224 11.76 -9.08 15.14
C LYS A 224 12.59 -8.90 13.86
N ILE A 225 12.08 -8.15 12.89
CA ILE A 225 12.82 -7.71 11.70
C ILE A 225 13.09 -6.21 11.83
N THR A 226 14.33 -5.81 11.65
CA THR A 226 14.73 -4.40 11.63
C THR A 226 14.54 -3.80 10.25
N VAL A 227 14.47 -2.47 10.14
CA VAL A 227 14.46 -1.74 8.86
C VAL A 227 15.63 -2.19 7.96
N LYS A 228 16.85 -2.27 8.53
CA LYS A 228 18.04 -2.71 7.77
C LYS A 228 17.90 -4.12 7.20
N GLN A 229 17.30 -5.05 7.95
CA GLN A 229 17.06 -6.41 7.48
C GLN A 229 15.97 -6.44 6.40
N MET A 230 14.90 -5.65 6.58
CA MET A 230 13.82 -5.52 5.59
C MET A 230 14.35 -4.90 4.29
N ASP A 231 15.13 -3.82 4.36
CA ASP A 231 15.77 -3.21 3.19
C ASP A 231 16.70 -4.17 2.46
N LYS A 232 17.52 -4.95 3.21
CA LYS A 232 18.37 -5.98 2.63
C LYS A 232 17.53 -7.05 1.91
N LEU A 233 16.43 -7.48 2.52
CA LEU A 233 15.53 -8.48 1.94
C LEU A 233 14.91 -7.95 0.63
N LEU A 234 14.33 -6.75 0.65
CA LEU A 234 13.70 -6.11 -0.51
C LEU A 234 14.67 -5.87 -1.67
N ASN A 235 15.94 -5.56 -1.37
CA ASN A 235 16.98 -5.34 -2.37
C ASN A 235 17.70 -6.63 -2.82
N SER A 236 17.32 -7.79 -2.29
CA SER A 236 17.96 -9.06 -2.67
C SER A 236 17.75 -9.37 -4.17
N PRO A 237 18.74 -10.01 -4.84
CA PRO A 237 18.64 -10.36 -6.27
C PRO A 237 17.46 -11.25 -6.60
N GLU A 238 16.96 -12.00 -5.62
CA GLU A 238 15.81 -12.89 -5.79
C GLU A 238 14.47 -12.19 -5.66
N ILE A 239 14.35 -11.20 -4.78
CA ILE A 239 13.07 -10.56 -4.43
C ILE A 239 12.84 -9.29 -5.26
N LYS A 240 13.84 -8.42 -5.38
CA LYS A 240 13.72 -7.13 -6.06
C LYS A 240 13.11 -7.22 -7.47
N PRO A 241 13.53 -8.14 -8.36
CA PRO A 241 12.93 -8.24 -9.70
C PRO A 241 11.46 -8.66 -9.67
N LYS A 242 11.09 -9.57 -8.75
CA LYS A 242 9.71 -10.06 -8.60
C LYS A 242 8.77 -8.93 -8.11
N ILE A 243 9.22 -8.15 -7.13
CA ILE A 243 8.48 -7.00 -6.62
C ILE A 243 8.36 -5.92 -7.69
N THR A 244 9.42 -5.62 -8.42
CA THR A 244 9.37 -4.66 -9.53
C THR A 244 8.36 -5.08 -10.60
N ALA A 245 8.35 -6.37 -10.97
CA ALA A 245 7.37 -6.90 -11.93
C ALA A 245 5.94 -6.83 -11.38
N LEU A 246 5.73 -7.15 -10.10
CA LEU A 246 4.44 -7.05 -9.44
C LEU A 246 3.95 -5.60 -9.45
N LEU A 247 4.74 -4.64 -8.99
CA LEU A 247 4.37 -3.22 -8.98
C LEU A 247 4.04 -2.72 -10.38
N SER A 248 4.86 -3.08 -11.37
CA SER A 248 4.60 -2.76 -12.78
C SER A 248 3.27 -3.37 -13.25
N SER A 249 2.89 -4.56 -12.78
CA SER A 249 1.60 -5.18 -13.14
C SER A 249 0.40 -4.39 -12.62
N TYR A 250 0.56 -3.65 -11.52
CA TYR A 250 -0.43 -2.73 -10.98
C TYR A 250 -0.31 -1.29 -11.54
N GLY A 251 0.65 -1.04 -12.44
CA GLY A 251 0.90 0.31 -12.98
C GLY A 251 1.57 1.25 -11.97
N VAL A 252 2.25 0.69 -10.99
CA VAL A 252 2.90 1.42 -9.89
C VAL A 252 4.37 1.62 -10.19
N THR A 253 4.87 2.83 -9.99
CA THR A 253 6.29 3.14 -10.05
C THR A 253 6.87 3.13 -8.64
N SER A 254 7.93 2.36 -8.43
CA SER A 254 8.65 2.28 -7.16
C SER A 254 10.04 2.88 -7.25
N SER A 255 10.55 3.36 -6.14
CA SER A 255 11.95 3.70 -5.96
C SER A 255 12.59 2.71 -4.99
N PHE A 256 13.61 2.01 -5.47
CA PHE A 256 14.58 1.35 -4.62
C PHE A 256 15.75 2.34 -4.47
N THR A 257 15.82 3.07 -3.35
CA THR A 257 17.01 3.88 -3.08
C THR A 257 18.18 2.95 -2.90
N GLU A 258 19.19 3.08 -3.75
CA GLU A 258 20.47 2.45 -3.52
C GLU A 258 21.04 3.03 -2.22
N ASN A 259 21.32 2.17 -1.25
CA ASN A 259 22.02 2.57 -0.04
C ASN A 259 23.37 3.23 -0.44
N LYS A 260 23.47 4.54 -0.21
CA LYS A 260 24.74 5.26 -0.26
C LYS A 260 25.61 4.86 0.92
#